data_4b3e85ba9d9f5fbbb109edb70546f1ee
#
_entry.id   4b3e85ba9d9f5fbbb109edb70546f1ee
#
_cell.length_a   1.000
_cell.length_b   1.000
_cell.length_c   1.000
_cell.angle_alpha   90.00
_cell.angle_beta   90.00
_cell.angle_gamma   90.00
#
_symmetry.space_group_name_H-M   'P 1'
#
loop_
_entity.id
_entity.type
_entity.pdbx_description
1 polymer ?
#
loop_
_entity_poly.entity_id
_entity_poly.type
_entity_poly.pdbx_seq_one_letter_code
_entity_poly.pdbx_strand_id
1 'polypeptide(L)'
;MGEFMHFNEQGHAVMVDVSEKADTMREATAMGRIRMSKECFEKVKTGGMKKGDVLGTARIAGIMGAKRTSELIPLCHILNLSKVTVEFEYIEETCEIEARCTTKTVGKTGVEMEALTGVQVALLTIYDMCKAVDKGMCMTGIRLLKKTGGKSGIWEADRETEL
;
A
#
# COMPACT_ATOMS: atom_id res chain seq x y z
N MET A 1 -16.73 -21.02 -0.90
CA MET A 1 -17.09 -19.80 -1.63
C MET A 1 -17.35 -18.71 -0.60
N GLY A 2 -16.57 -17.61 -0.61
CA GLY A 2 -16.83 -16.49 0.30
C GLY A 2 -18.09 -15.73 -0.17
N GLU A 3 -19.03 -15.49 0.71
CA GLU A 3 -20.18 -14.63 0.41
C GLU A 3 -19.68 -13.18 0.20
N PHE A 4 -20.24 -12.51 -0.81
CA PHE A 4 -20.04 -11.08 -1.03
C PHE A 4 -20.76 -10.29 0.07
N MET A 5 -20.05 -9.88 1.11
CA MET A 5 -20.61 -9.24 2.29
C MET A 5 -20.90 -7.73 2.13
N HIS A 6 -20.59 -7.14 0.98
CA HIS A 6 -20.81 -5.71 0.72
C HIS A 6 -22.11 -5.38 0.01
N PHE A 7 -23.04 -6.33 -0.05
CA PHE A 7 -24.37 -6.12 -0.61
C PHE A 7 -25.44 -6.66 0.35
N ASN A 8 -26.53 -5.90 0.53
CA ASN A 8 -27.68 -6.36 1.27
C ASN A 8 -28.58 -7.28 0.42
N GLU A 9 -29.65 -7.80 1.01
CA GLU A 9 -30.61 -8.69 0.32
C GLU A 9 -31.26 -8.04 -0.92
N GLN A 10 -31.30 -6.71 -0.97
CA GLN A 10 -31.84 -5.94 -2.11
C GLN A 10 -30.78 -5.64 -3.16
N GLY A 11 -29.53 -6.09 -3.00
CA GLY A 11 -28.42 -5.84 -3.93
C GLY A 11 -27.81 -4.45 -3.81
N HIS A 12 -28.07 -3.71 -2.76
CA HIS A 12 -27.46 -2.40 -2.51
C HIS A 12 -26.12 -2.56 -1.78
N ALA A 13 -25.16 -1.73 -2.16
CA ALA A 13 -23.85 -1.68 -1.51
C ALA A 13 -23.99 -1.20 -0.07
N VAL A 14 -23.38 -1.93 0.88
CA VAL A 14 -23.37 -1.60 2.29
C VAL A 14 -21.98 -1.80 2.89
N MET A 15 -21.62 -0.96 3.84
CA MET A 15 -20.46 -1.20 4.67
C MET A 15 -20.79 -2.31 5.69
N VAL A 16 -19.92 -3.31 5.78
CA VAL A 16 -20.14 -4.48 6.65
C VAL A 16 -20.22 -4.06 8.11
N ASP A 17 -21.25 -4.52 8.83
CA ASP A 17 -21.32 -4.34 10.28
C ASP A 17 -20.30 -5.23 10.99
N VAL A 18 -19.44 -4.60 11.77
CA VAL A 18 -18.38 -5.27 12.56
C VAL A 18 -18.59 -5.11 14.07
N SER A 19 -19.77 -4.60 14.52
CA SER A 19 -20.04 -4.26 15.92
C SER A 19 -19.81 -5.44 16.87
N GLU A 20 -20.21 -6.63 16.45
CA GLU A 20 -20.12 -7.88 17.24
C GLU A 20 -18.72 -8.52 17.24
N LYS A 21 -17.77 -7.99 16.44
CA LYS A 21 -16.40 -8.53 16.42
C LYS A 21 -15.58 -8.00 17.60
N ALA A 22 -14.75 -8.87 18.16
CA ALA A 22 -13.80 -8.46 19.18
C ALA A 22 -12.66 -7.61 18.58
N ASP A 23 -12.18 -6.66 19.38
CA ASP A 23 -10.96 -5.94 19.06
C ASP A 23 -9.76 -6.87 19.14
N THR A 24 -8.99 -6.94 18.06
CA THR A 24 -7.75 -7.73 17.99
C THR A 24 -6.64 -6.90 17.37
N MET A 25 -5.38 -7.22 17.73
CA MET A 25 -4.23 -6.65 17.01
C MET A 25 -4.24 -7.15 15.58
N ARG A 26 -4.06 -6.22 14.64
CA ARG A 26 -4.03 -6.50 13.21
C ARG A 26 -2.85 -5.82 12.57
N GLU A 27 -2.19 -6.53 11.70
CA GLU A 27 -1.08 -6.03 10.89
C GLU A 27 -1.24 -6.48 9.45
N ALA A 28 -0.89 -5.62 8.53
CA ALA A 28 -0.81 -5.96 7.11
C ALA A 28 0.42 -5.31 6.49
N THR A 29 1.06 -6.04 5.57
CA THR A 29 2.16 -5.55 4.74
C THR A 29 1.80 -5.75 3.28
N ALA A 30 1.86 -4.68 2.51
CA ALA A 30 1.73 -4.67 1.05
C ALA A 30 3.04 -4.22 0.41
N MET A 31 3.21 -4.57 -0.86
CA MET A 31 4.33 -4.12 -1.69
C MET A 31 3.87 -3.67 -3.07
N GLY A 32 4.74 -3.00 -3.76
CA GLY A 32 4.64 -2.68 -5.18
C GLY A 32 5.97 -2.14 -5.69
N ARG A 33 6.13 -2.07 -7.01
CA ARG A 33 7.37 -1.61 -7.66
C ARG A 33 7.08 -0.51 -8.66
N ILE A 34 8.05 0.35 -8.88
CA ILE A 34 8.06 1.30 -9.98
C ILE A 34 9.35 1.12 -10.76
N ARG A 35 9.22 0.77 -12.05
CA ARG A 35 10.32 0.65 -12.99
C ARG A 35 10.53 1.98 -13.71
N MET A 36 11.76 2.36 -13.93
CA MET A 36 12.12 3.60 -14.58
C MET A 36 13.35 3.43 -15.48
N SER A 37 13.66 4.44 -16.26
CA SER A 37 14.90 4.48 -17.04
C SER A 37 16.11 4.49 -16.11
N LYS A 38 17.26 3.97 -16.60
CA LYS A 38 18.52 3.96 -15.84
C LYS A 38 18.92 5.36 -15.40
N GLU A 39 18.76 6.37 -16.27
CA GLU A 39 19.04 7.76 -15.93
C GLU A 39 18.20 8.26 -14.75
N CYS A 40 16.91 7.96 -14.76
CA CYS A 40 16.00 8.35 -13.69
C CYS A 40 16.37 7.64 -12.38
N PHE A 41 16.61 6.34 -12.44
CA PHE A 41 17.00 5.50 -11.29
C PHE A 41 18.26 6.03 -10.59
N GLU A 42 19.33 6.30 -11.37
CA GLU A 42 20.56 6.83 -10.82
C GLU A 42 20.39 8.22 -10.18
N LYS A 43 19.57 9.09 -10.80
CA LYS A 43 19.26 10.40 -10.22
C LYS A 43 18.51 10.30 -8.89
N VAL A 44 17.56 9.37 -8.76
CA VAL A 44 16.86 9.14 -7.49
C VAL A 44 17.83 8.63 -6.44
N LYS A 45 18.65 7.64 -6.79
CA LYS A 45 19.62 6.99 -5.89
C LYS A 45 20.69 7.95 -5.37
N THR A 46 21.18 8.83 -6.21
CA THR A 46 22.26 9.78 -5.88
C THR A 46 21.77 11.13 -5.33
N GLY A 47 20.44 11.32 -5.22
CA GLY A 47 19.86 12.59 -4.79
C GLY A 47 19.93 13.70 -5.85
N GLY A 48 20.17 13.35 -7.12
CA GLY A 48 20.31 14.30 -8.23
C GLY A 48 19.01 14.85 -8.79
N MET A 49 17.86 14.59 -8.15
CA MET A 49 16.56 15.09 -8.60
C MET A 49 16.36 16.56 -8.20
N LYS A 50 15.94 17.40 -9.16
CA LYS A 50 15.66 18.82 -8.91
C LYS A 50 14.56 19.08 -7.86
N LYS A 51 13.65 18.15 -7.68
CA LYS A 51 12.57 18.22 -6.69
C LYS A 51 13.00 17.80 -5.27
N GLY A 52 14.27 17.45 -5.06
CA GLY A 52 14.82 17.06 -3.75
C GLY A 52 14.68 15.58 -3.43
N ASP A 53 14.52 15.25 -2.15
CA ASP A 53 14.46 13.88 -1.64
C ASP A 53 13.16 13.18 -2.08
N VAL A 54 13.27 12.38 -3.14
CA VAL A 54 12.14 11.63 -3.72
C VAL A 54 11.57 10.62 -2.75
N LEU A 55 12.43 9.78 -2.16
CA LEU A 55 11.97 8.69 -1.30
C LEU A 55 11.48 9.18 0.06
N GLY A 56 12.08 10.22 0.62
CA GLY A 56 11.60 10.86 1.84
C GLY A 56 10.20 11.45 1.64
N THR A 57 9.99 12.16 0.53
CA THR A 57 8.66 12.71 0.18
C THR A 57 7.63 11.60 -0.06
N ALA A 58 8.00 10.55 -0.81
CA ALA A 58 7.13 9.41 -1.08
C ALA A 58 6.76 8.64 0.19
N ARG A 59 7.69 8.53 1.16
CA ARG A 59 7.44 7.91 2.46
C ARG A 59 6.34 8.65 3.22
N ILE A 60 6.45 9.96 3.34
CA ILE A 60 5.45 10.78 4.01
C ILE A 60 4.11 10.67 3.29
N ALA A 61 4.10 10.75 1.97
CA ALA A 61 2.88 10.64 1.17
C ALA A 61 2.20 9.27 1.34
N GLY A 62 2.96 8.17 1.36
CA GLY A 62 2.45 6.83 1.61
C GLY A 62 1.82 6.68 3.00
N ILE A 63 2.46 7.23 4.03
CA ILE A 63 1.89 7.26 5.39
C ILE A 63 0.57 8.05 5.41
N MET A 64 0.54 9.21 4.75
CA MET A 64 -0.69 10.01 4.64
C MET A 64 -1.78 9.27 3.86
N GLY A 65 -1.42 8.59 2.76
CA GLY A 65 -2.34 7.78 1.98
C GLY A 65 -2.99 6.67 2.81
N ALA A 66 -2.19 5.91 3.55
CA ALA A 66 -2.68 4.87 4.46
C ALA A 66 -3.69 5.43 5.48
N LYS A 67 -3.42 6.61 6.06
CA LYS A 67 -4.30 7.27 7.03
C LYS A 67 -5.61 7.79 6.42
N ARG A 68 -5.70 7.95 5.10
CA ARG A 68 -6.87 8.46 4.37
C ARG A 68 -7.61 7.40 3.57
N THR A 69 -7.34 6.13 3.81
CA THR A 69 -7.94 5.03 3.03
C THR A 69 -9.46 5.09 3.03
N SER A 70 -10.10 5.35 4.17
CA SER A 70 -11.56 5.45 4.26
C SER A 70 -12.17 6.63 3.51
N GLU A 71 -11.38 7.66 3.20
CA GLU A 71 -11.81 8.80 2.36
C GLU A 71 -11.72 8.47 0.86
N LEU A 72 -10.91 7.46 0.48
CA LEU A 72 -10.64 7.07 -0.90
C LEU A 72 -11.43 5.83 -1.34
N ILE A 73 -11.65 4.89 -0.43
CA ILE A 73 -12.29 3.60 -0.70
C ILE A 73 -13.66 3.57 0.00
N PRO A 74 -14.76 3.62 -0.76
CA PRO A 74 -16.10 3.95 -0.25
C PRO A 74 -16.62 3.09 0.91
N LEU A 75 -16.32 1.79 0.90
CA LEU A 75 -16.86 0.85 1.90
C LEU A 75 -15.83 0.43 2.95
N CYS A 76 -14.70 1.13 3.03
CA CYS A 76 -13.72 0.93 4.09
C CYS A 76 -14.15 1.61 5.40
N HIS A 77 -13.92 0.90 6.51
CA HIS A 77 -14.12 1.46 7.85
C HIS A 77 -13.07 2.52 8.17
N ILE A 78 -13.43 3.50 8.98
CA ILE A 78 -12.47 4.44 9.56
C ILE A 78 -11.70 3.70 10.64
N LEU A 79 -10.37 3.62 10.50
CA LEU A 79 -9.50 2.90 11.42
C LEU A 79 -8.51 3.84 12.10
N ASN A 80 -8.30 3.61 13.39
CA ASN A 80 -7.27 4.29 14.16
C ASN A 80 -5.95 3.49 14.04
N LEU A 81 -5.08 3.88 13.10
CA LEU A 81 -3.80 3.22 12.88
C LEU A 81 -2.82 3.53 14.01
N SER A 82 -2.29 2.50 14.65
CA SER A 82 -1.28 2.63 15.71
C SER A 82 0.14 2.74 15.14
N LYS A 83 0.38 2.22 13.92
CA LYS A 83 1.67 2.29 13.23
C LYS A 83 1.47 2.24 11.71
N VAL A 84 2.26 3.05 11.01
CA VAL A 84 2.45 2.97 9.55
C VAL A 84 3.93 3.14 9.27
N THR A 85 4.53 2.20 8.53
CA THR A 85 5.89 2.33 8.00
C THR A 85 5.87 2.17 6.48
N VAL A 86 6.66 2.97 5.78
CA VAL A 86 6.91 2.83 4.34
C VAL A 86 8.42 2.72 4.14
N GLU A 87 8.84 1.63 3.55
CA GLU A 87 10.25 1.31 3.29
C GLU A 87 10.48 1.16 1.80
N PHE A 88 11.70 1.43 1.34
CA PHE A 88 12.08 1.34 -0.06
C PHE A 88 13.34 0.51 -0.23
N GLU A 89 13.40 -0.25 -1.32
CA GLU A 89 14.56 -1.01 -1.75
C GLU A 89 14.85 -0.73 -3.22
N TYR A 90 16.14 -0.55 -3.55
CA TYR A 90 16.59 -0.38 -4.94
C TYR A 90 16.87 -1.75 -5.55
N ILE A 91 16.30 -2.04 -6.71
CA ILE A 91 16.53 -3.26 -7.50
C ILE A 91 17.32 -2.83 -8.73
N GLU A 92 18.63 -2.95 -8.63
CA GLU A 92 19.60 -2.45 -9.63
C GLU A 92 19.41 -3.13 -11.00
N GLU A 93 19.16 -4.44 -11.00
CA GLU A 93 19.10 -5.28 -12.19
C GLU A 93 18.02 -4.83 -13.16
N THR A 94 16.92 -4.31 -12.63
CA THR A 94 15.72 -3.94 -13.41
C THR A 94 15.43 -2.44 -13.38
N CYS A 95 16.27 -1.64 -12.70
CA CYS A 95 16.04 -0.22 -12.45
C CYS A 95 14.65 0.03 -11.82
N GLU A 96 14.33 -0.75 -10.79
CA GLU A 96 13.08 -0.64 -10.04
C GLU A 96 13.33 -0.14 -8.62
N ILE A 97 12.34 0.55 -8.08
CA ILE A 97 12.24 0.85 -6.65
C ILE A 97 11.04 0.09 -6.11
N GLU A 98 11.29 -0.80 -5.16
CA GLU A 98 10.25 -1.49 -4.42
C GLU A 98 9.83 -0.65 -3.22
N ALA A 99 8.52 -0.48 -3.03
CA ALA A 99 7.93 0.12 -1.85
C ALA A 99 7.20 -0.95 -1.04
N ARG A 100 7.41 -0.97 0.27
CA ARG A 100 6.66 -1.81 1.23
C ARG A 100 5.99 -0.92 2.25
N CYS A 101 4.70 -1.13 2.48
CA CYS A 101 3.94 -0.44 3.51
C CYS A 101 3.42 -1.46 4.51
N THR A 102 3.76 -1.25 5.79
CA THR A 102 3.22 -2.04 6.92
C THR A 102 2.36 -1.16 7.79
N THR A 103 1.13 -1.61 8.05
CA THR A 103 0.13 -0.92 8.86
C THR A 103 -0.30 -1.78 10.04
N LYS A 104 -0.57 -1.16 11.19
CA LYS A 104 -1.07 -1.82 12.40
C LYS A 104 -2.24 -1.06 13.02
N THR A 105 -3.17 -1.81 13.58
CA THR A 105 -4.26 -1.29 14.42
C THR A 105 -4.66 -2.31 15.48
N VAL A 106 -5.38 -1.85 16.49
CA VAL A 106 -6.22 -2.69 17.34
C VAL A 106 -7.66 -2.36 17.00
N GLY A 107 -8.40 -3.34 16.47
CA GLY A 107 -9.75 -3.09 16.00
C GLY A 107 -10.47 -4.31 15.45
N LYS A 108 -11.67 -4.08 14.94
CA LYS A 108 -12.64 -5.10 14.53
C LYS A 108 -12.49 -5.56 13.08
N THR A 109 -11.73 -4.82 12.25
CA THR A 109 -11.45 -5.16 10.84
C THR A 109 -9.98 -5.08 10.51
N GLY A 110 -9.57 -5.67 9.39
CA GLY A 110 -8.18 -5.70 8.94
C GLY A 110 -7.70 -4.36 8.39
N VAL A 111 -6.39 -4.25 8.17
CA VAL A 111 -5.68 -3.04 7.70
C VAL A 111 -5.02 -3.25 6.34
N GLU A 112 -5.50 -4.23 5.58
CA GLU A 112 -4.96 -4.60 4.28
C GLU A 112 -5.09 -3.43 3.28
N MET A 113 -6.25 -2.74 3.29
CA MET A 113 -6.51 -1.62 2.39
C MET A 113 -5.62 -0.42 2.69
N GLU A 114 -5.34 -0.17 3.96
CA GLU A 114 -4.43 0.89 4.39
C GLU A 114 -3.00 0.62 3.90
N ALA A 115 -2.53 -0.63 3.99
CA ALA A 115 -1.21 -1.02 3.49
C ALA A 115 -1.13 -0.88 1.96
N LEU A 116 -2.13 -1.35 1.22
CA LEU A 116 -2.20 -1.25 -0.24
C LEU A 116 -2.29 0.22 -0.71
N THR A 117 -3.09 1.04 -0.04
CA THR A 117 -3.21 2.48 -0.35
C THR A 117 -1.88 3.18 -0.10
N GLY A 118 -1.21 2.88 1.02
CA GLY A 118 0.09 3.46 1.34
C GLY A 118 1.15 3.18 0.28
N VAL A 119 1.23 1.96 -0.21
CA VAL A 119 2.14 1.59 -1.33
C VAL A 119 1.81 2.38 -2.59
N GLN A 120 0.54 2.40 -2.99
CA GLN A 120 0.12 3.06 -4.24
C GLN A 120 0.41 4.56 -4.21
N VAL A 121 0.11 5.24 -3.10
CA VAL A 121 0.37 6.68 -2.94
C VAL A 121 1.88 6.96 -2.91
N ALA A 122 2.69 6.10 -2.28
CA ALA A 122 4.14 6.23 -2.30
C ALA A 122 4.70 6.11 -3.73
N LEU A 123 4.31 5.08 -4.48
CA LEU A 123 4.76 4.88 -5.87
C LEU A 123 4.28 6.01 -6.80
N LEU A 124 3.04 6.46 -6.65
CA LEU A 124 2.51 7.59 -7.42
C LEU A 124 3.25 8.90 -7.12
N THR A 125 3.73 9.08 -5.89
CA THR A 125 4.54 10.23 -5.51
C THR A 125 5.94 10.16 -6.15
N ILE A 126 6.57 8.98 -6.19
CA ILE A 126 7.81 8.78 -6.95
C ILE A 126 7.60 9.16 -8.41
N TYR A 127 6.50 8.68 -9.03
CA TYR A 127 6.16 9.04 -10.40
C TYR A 127 6.04 10.56 -10.58
N ASP A 128 5.29 11.25 -9.75
CA ASP A 128 5.11 12.70 -9.86
C ASP A 128 6.45 13.46 -9.75
N MET A 129 7.30 13.05 -8.84
CA MET A 129 8.58 13.70 -8.62
C MET A 129 9.59 13.44 -9.75
N CYS A 130 9.47 12.31 -10.44
CA CYS A 130 10.41 11.86 -11.47
C CYS A 130 9.94 12.08 -12.91
N LYS A 131 8.66 12.34 -13.16
CA LYS A 131 8.06 12.42 -14.51
C LYS A 131 8.69 13.45 -15.46
N ALA A 132 9.42 14.43 -14.93
CA ALA A 132 10.18 15.37 -15.77
C ALA A 132 11.41 14.71 -16.44
N VAL A 133 11.94 13.63 -15.86
CA VAL A 133 13.07 12.85 -16.38
C VAL A 133 12.58 11.65 -17.17
N ASP A 134 11.58 10.96 -16.66
CA ASP A 134 11.02 9.76 -17.30
C ASP A 134 9.48 9.72 -17.14
N LYS A 135 8.76 9.85 -18.26
CA LYS A 135 7.29 9.71 -18.29
C LYS A 135 6.85 8.27 -18.49
N GLY A 136 7.75 7.40 -18.92
CA GLY A 136 7.48 6.00 -19.22
C GLY A 136 7.53 5.07 -18.02
N MET A 137 7.65 5.60 -16.81
CA MET A 137 7.69 4.78 -15.60
C MET A 137 6.43 3.92 -15.46
N CYS A 138 6.61 2.69 -14.97
CA CYS A 138 5.53 1.72 -14.83
C CYS A 138 5.46 1.21 -13.39
N MET A 139 4.29 1.35 -12.77
CA MET A 139 4.01 0.78 -11.45
C MET A 139 3.43 -0.62 -11.61
N THR A 140 4.03 -1.62 -10.96
CA THR A 140 3.70 -3.04 -11.12
C THR A 140 3.72 -3.77 -9.80
N GLY A 141 3.22 -5.01 -9.79
CA GLY A 141 3.34 -5.94 -8.67
C GLY A 141 2.70 -5.46 -7.36
N ILE A 142 1.72 -4.56 -7.42
CA ILE A 142 1.04 -4.07 -6.22
C ILE A 142 0.19 -5.21 -5.65
N ARG A 143 0.55 -5.67 -4.45
CA ARG A 143 -0.13 -6.79 -3.80
C ARG A 143 0.05 -6.79 -2.29
N LEU A 144 -0.84 -7.50 -1.61
CA LEU A 144 -0.67 -7.85 -0.20
C LEU A 144 0.40 -8.96 -0.09
N LEU A 145 1.32 -8.82 0.86
CA LEU A 145 2.32 -9.84 1.17
C LEU A 145 1.92 -10.68 2.37
N LYS A 146 1.40 -10.02 3.41
CA LYS A 146 1.09 -10.67 4.68
C LYS A 146 0.00 -9.92 5.40
N LYS A 147 -0.83 -10.65 6.12
CA LYS A 147 -1.70 -10.09 7.14
C LYS A 147 -1.76 -10.99 8.36
N THR A 148 -2.00 -10.40 9.52
CA THR A 148 -2.18 -11.12 10.79
C THR A 148 -3.37 -10.59 11.56
N GLY A 149 -3.94 -11.44 12.41
CA GLY A 149 -5.05 -11.11 13.29
C GLY A 149 -6.43 -11.40 12.71
N GLY A 150 -7.45 -11.33 13.58
CA GLY A 150 -8.82 -11.66 13.27
C GLY A 150 -9.09 -13.15 13.11
N LYS A 151 -10.29 -13.50 12.63
CA LYS A 151 -10.74 -14.91 12.48
C LYS A 151 -9.90 -15.73 11.49
N SER A 152 -9.35 -15.10 10.47
CA SER A 152 -8.54 -15.77 9.44
C SER A 152 -7.07 -15.98 9.84
N GLY A 153 -6.66 -15.52 11.03
CA GLY A 153 -5.30 -15.72 11.54
C GLY A 153 -4.22 -15.07 10.66
N ILE A 154 -3.18 -15.85 10.35
CA ILE A 154 -2.06 -15.42 9.50
C ILE A 154 -2.34 -15.85 8.06
N TRP A 155 -2.16 -14.92 7.14
CA TRP A 155 -2.13 -15.19 5.70
C TRP A 155 -0.84 -14.57 5.13
N GLU A 156 -0.15 -15.30 4.29
CA GLU A 156 1.02 -14.85 3.55
C GLU A 156 0.84 -15.20 2.07
N ALA A 157 1.27 -14.30 1.19
CA ALA A 157 1.26 -14.57 -0.24
C ALA A 157 2.30 -15.66 -0.58
N ASP A 158 1.94 -16.59 -1.46
CA ASP A 158 2.87 -17.57 -2.00
C ASP A 158 3.97 -16.85 -2.79
N ARG A 159 5.23 -17.26 -2.58
CA ARG A 159 6.40 -16.64 -3.23
C ARG A 159 6.44 -16.83 -4.75
N GLU A 160 5.64 -17.77 -5.28
CA GLU A 160 5.60 -18.13 -6.69
C GLU A 160 4.70 -17.22 -7.55
N THR A 161 3.99 -16.27 -6.95
CA THR A 161 3.16 -15.30 -7.71
C THR A 161 3.98 -14.07 -8.11
N GLU A 162 5.17 -14.27 -8.67
CA GLU A 162 5.86 -13.24 -9.43
C GLU A 162 5.24 -13.20 -10.84
N LEU A 163 4.37 -12.21 -11.05
CA LEU A 163 3.80 -11.88 -12.36
C LEU A 163 4.79 -11.05 -13.16
#